data_6152e7ec179b0f8d09e64bf05fd039d5
#
_entry.id   6152e7ec179b0f8d09e64bf05fd039d5
#
_cell.length_a   1.000
_cell.length_b   1.000
_cell.length_c   1.000
_cell.angle_alpha   90.00
_cell.angle_beta   90.00
_cell.angle_gamma   90.00
#
_symmetry.space_group_name_H-M   'P 1'
#
loop_
_entity.id
_entity.type
_entity.pdbx_description
1 polymer ?
#
loop_
_entity_poly.entity_id
_entity_poly.type
_entity_poly.pdbx_seq_one_letter_code
_entity_poly.pdbx_strand_id
1 'polypeptide(L)'
;MKFLSALNTGIQMKDLKSIFNHPPKANPENDPHLYEWKHPIHGKDDGEALNRLLNQKKKRRYLEHHLNSKARANGSTFNKKQRVSFKMSYANTIEAHRRYIKLYMPQIGKDGVAIPREIFGTDLDEYQKNMTPFHLKMIISPESQKIDLKLLSETFIRHLEKSTGYEFYWLGTIHTDTEHHHVHLAINGKDKNGKKVRFPKDMIKNTMREFLSNIATNMIGERTKEEIEESKQKLTQAKRWTVFDEQLKEMPEKIFINNLNSSLIKRLQFLSSIKLAEKDGRFYSLKPDFEEVLKATGRYNLYLEEYLKSDLPLRLFEGGSITGLVDKVVSFDKDESWNDAIIIRKENERIYIPVFQLHKEGLKGKTVHIEHAAGGTNRNISNKDIKIIDNRSKSISIER
;
A
#
# COMPACT_ATOMS: atom_id res chain seq x y z
N MET A 1 16.37 32.28 10.82
CA MET A 1 15.73 32.42 12.15
C MET A 1 14.43 33.24 12.18
N LYS A 2 13.84 33.63 11.05
CA LYS A 2 12.52 34.35 11.03
C LYS A 2 11.32 33.48 10.62
N PHE A 3 11.52 32.21 10.32
CA PHE A 3 10.45 31.29 9.91
C PHE A 3 9.87 30.42 11.04
N LEU A 4 10.58 30.31 12.16
CA LEU A 4 10.12 29.52 13.32
C LEU A 4 9.18 30.28 14.27
N SER A 5 9.06 31.61 14.13
CA SER A 5 8.14 32.42 14.96
C SER A 5 6.72 32.49 14.38
N ALA A 6 6.50 32.09 13.15
CA ALA A 6 5.19 32.10 12.50
C ALA A 6 4.34 30.85 12.74
N LEU A 7 4.93 29.78 13.26
CA LEU A 7 4.25 28.53 13.54
C LEU A 7 3.52 28.49 14.90
N ASN A 8 3.73 29.50 15.75
CA ASN A 8 3.07 29.59 17.07
C ASN A 8 1.88 30.57 17.11
N THR A 9 1.56 31.22 16.00
CA THR A 9 0.34 32.02 15.89
C THR A 9 -0.67 31.24 15.09
N GLY A 10 -1.77 30.85 15.74
CA GLY A 10 -2.86 30.06 15.14
C GLY A 10 -3.24 30.57 13.76
N ILE A 11 -3.00 29.75 12.74
CA ILE A 11 -3.40 30.03 11.37
C ILE A 11 -4.91 30.13 11.37
N GLN A 12 -5.41 31.33 11.15
CA GLN A 12 -6.84 31.59 11.11
C GLN A 12 -7.45 30.91 9.85
N MET A 13 -8.73 30.50 9.96
CA MET A 13 -9.48 29.90 8.83
C MET A 13 -9.47 30.75 7.55
N LYS A 14 -9.15 32.02 7.63
CA LYS A 14 -8.97 32.93 6.47
C LYS A 14 -7.71 32.59 5.66
N ASP A 15 -6.64 32.17 6.31
CA ASP A 15 -5.37 31.86 5.64
C ASP A 15 -5.44 30.53 4.91
N LEU A 16 -6.22 29.58 5.45
CA LEU A 16 -6.53 28.32 4.75
C LEU A 16 -7.38 28.54 3.49
N LYS A 17 -8.31 29.51 3.52
CA LYS A 17 -9.07 29.88 2.31
C LYS A 17 -8.17 30.45 1.21
N SER A 18 -7.10 31.17 1.53
CA SER A 18 -6.16 31.69 0.54
C SER A 18 -5.36 30.58 -0.14
N ILE A 19 -4.97 29.51 0.59
CA ILE A 19 -4.29 28.34 0.05
C ILE A 19 -5.21 27.57 -0.91
N PHE A 20 -6.54 27.55 -0.63
CA PHE A 20 -7.52 26.86 -1.47
C PHE A 20 -8.05 27.69 -2.64
N ASN A 21 -8.09 29.04 -2.47
CA ASN A 21 -8.62 29.94 -3.50
C ASN A 21 -7.59 30.38 -4.54
N HIS A 22 -6.31 30.19 -4.24
CA HIS A 22 -5.20 30.45 -5.16
C HIS A 22 -4.26 29.23 -5.20
N PRO A 23 -4.69 28.11 -5.82
CA PRO A 23 -3.72 27.12 -6.20
C PRO A 23 -2.69 27.82 -7.09
N PRO A 24 -1.38 27.50 -6.99
CA PRO A 24 -0.40 28.03 -7.90
C PRO A 24 -0.98 27.88 -9.31
N LYS A 25 -0.89 28.95 -10.12
CA LYS A 25 -1.41 28.96 -11.50
C LYS A 25 -0.74 27.84 -12.32
N ALA A 26 -1.21 26.61 -12.12
CA ALA A 26 -0.95 25.52 -13.01
C ALA A 26 -1.67 25.91 -14.32
N ASN A 27 -0.93 25.97 -15.40
CA ASN A 27 -1.52 26.23 -16.70
C ASN A 27 -2.61 25.14 -16.92
N PRO A 28 -3.89 25.50 -17.05
CA PRO A 28 -4.98 24.51 -17.18
C PRO A 28 -4.81 23.60 -18.39
N GLU A 29 -4.02 23.99 -19.36
CA GLU A 29 -3.67 23.17 -20.52
C GLU A 29 -2.73 21.98 -20.16
N ASN A 30 -2.01 22.06 -19.03
CA ASN A 30 -1.03 21.06 -18.64
C ASN A 30 -1.44 20.21 -17.43
N ASP A 31 -2.56 20.51 -16.78
CA ASP A 31 -3.09 19.72 -15.66
C ASP A 31 -4.61 19.49 -15.74
N PRO A 32 -5.05 18.55 -16.56
CA PRO A 32 -6.46 18.24 -16.74
C PRO A 32 -7.16 17.70 -15.50
N HIS A 33 -6.42 17.24 -14.49
CA HIS A 33 -7.02 16.77 -13.24
C HIS A 33 -7.58 17.91 -12.39
N LEU A 34 -6.99 19.11 -12.46
CA LEU A 34 -7.54 20.30 -11.78
C LEU A 34 -8.84 20.78 -12.42
N TYR A 35 -9.00 20.58 -13.71
CA TYR A 35 -10.20 21.05 -14.45
C TYR A 35 -11.43 20.18 -14.16
N GLU A 36 -11.25 18.87 -13.96
CA GLU A 36 -12.33 17.92 -13.77
C GLU A 36 -13.01 17.99 -12.40
N TRP A 37 -12.30 18.52 -11.41
CA TRP A 37 -12.79 18.59 -10.03
C TRP A 37 -13.45 19.93 -9.64
N LYS A 38 -13.54 20.87 -10.59
CA LYS A 38 -14.23 22.15 -10.36
C LYS A 38 -15.75 22.04 -10.33
N HIS A 39 -16.32 20.94 -10.79
CA HIS A 39 -17.76 20.72 -10.79
C HIS A 39 -18.11 19.73 -9.67
N PRO A 40 -18.90 20.15 -8.67
CA PRO A 40 -19.43 19.21 -7.69
C PRO A 40 -20.30 18.17 -8.41
N ILE A 41 -20.09 16.90 -8.06
CA ILE A 41 -20.92 15.81 -8.55
C ILE A 41 -22.21 15.86 -7.74
N HIS A 42 -23.25 16.49 -8.31
CA HIS A 42 -24.60 16.51 -7.75
C HIS A 42 -25.46 15.48 -8.47
N GLY A 43 -25.86 14.42 -7.78
CA GLY A 43 -26.77 13.42 -8.29
C GLY A 43 -27.30 12.50 -7.20
N LYS A 44 -28.48 11.92 -7.41
CA LYS A 44 -29.10 11.00 -6.43
C LYS A 44 -28.33 9.69 -6.22
N ASP A 45 -27.36 9.40 -7.10
CA ASP A 45 -26.48 8.23 -7.02
C ASP A 45 -25.06 8.61 -7.41
N ASP A 46 -24.35 9.24 -6.45
CA ASP A 46 -23.00 9.80 -6.67
C ASP A 46 -21.95 8.74 -7.01
N GLY A 47 -22.15 7.49 -6.59
CA GLY A 47 -21.27 6.36 -6.94
C GLY A 47 -21.38 6.02 -8.43
N GLU A 48 -22.58 6.07 -9.02
CA GLU A 48 -22.78 5.90 -10.45
C GLU A 48 -22.30 7.12 -11.26
N ALA A 49 -22.53 8.34 -10.75
CA ALA A 49 -22.06 9.56 -11.40
C ALA A 49 -20.54 9.60 -11.49
N LEU A 50 -19.84 9.22 -10.41
CA LEU A 50 -18.39 9.11 -10.38
C LEU A 50 -17.91 8.00 -11.33
N ASN A 51 -18.58 6.86 -11.37
CA ASN A 51 -18.30 5.78 -12.34
C ASN A 51 -18.58 6.22 -13.79
N ARG A 52 -19.61 7.00 -14.06
CA ARG A 52 -19.88 7.58 -15.40
C ARG A 52 -18.78 8.54 -15.83
N LEU A 53 -18.28 9.40 -14.94
CA LEU A 53 -17.16 10.29 -15.20
C LEU A 53 -15.86 9.51 -15.52
N LEU A 54 -15.56 8.46 -14.73
CA LEU A 54 -14.40 7.62 -14.93
C LEU A 54 -14.53 6.67 -16.12
N ASN A 55 -15.75 6.30 -16.49
CA ASN A 55 -16.06 5.40 -17.62
C ASN A 55 -16.28 6.11 -18.96
N GLN A 56 -16.33 7.44 -19.01
CA GLN A 56 -16.39 8.15 -20.29
C GLN A 56 -15.18 7.80 -21.16
N LYS A 57 -15.43 7.25 -22.36
CA LYS A 57 -14.39 6.71 -23.29
C LYS A 57 -13.22 7.67 -23.55
N LYS A 58 -13.45 8.98 -23.62
CA LYS A 58 -12.40 10.00 -23.81
C LYS A 58 -11.50 10.14 -22.56
N LYS A 59 -12.11 10.15 -21.36
CA LYS A 59 -11.39 10.27 -20.08
C LYS A 59 -10.65 8.99 -19.74
N ARG A 60 -11.22 7.83 -20.07
CA ARG A 60 -10.56 6.52 -19.90
C ARG A 60 -9.32 6.42 -20.78
N ARG A 61 -9.37 6.81 -22.07
CA ARG A 61 -8.18 6.86 -22.94
C ARG A 61 -7.12 7.83 -22.44
N TYR A 62 -7.54 8.97 -21.91
CA TYR A 62 -6.63 9.96 -21.33
C TYR A 62 -5.95 9.43 -20.07
N LEU A 63 -6.72 8.86 -19.15
CA LEU A 63 -6.22 8.19 -17.94
C LEU A 63 -5.33 6.99 -18.29
N GLU A 64 -5.74 6.14 -19.23
CA GLU A 64 -4.94 4.99 -19.70
C GLU A 64 -3.64 5.45 -20.39
N HIS A 65 -3.68 6.48 -21.21
CA HIS A 65 -2.49 7.04 -21.85
C HIS A 65 -1.52 7.64 -20.83
N HIS A 66 -2.04 8.32 -19.83
CA HIS A 66 -1.25 8.82 -18.71
C HIS A 66 -0.82 7.74 -17.72
N LEU A 67 -1.60 6.67 -17.54
CA LEU A 67 -1.28 5.54 -16.67
C LEU A 67 -0.22 4.61 -17.29
N ASN A 68 -0.22 4.48 -18.61
CA ASN A 68 0.65 3.56 -19.34
C ASN A 68 1.93 4.21 -19.90
N SER A 69 2.12 5.53 -19.74
CA SER A 69 3.37 6.13 -20.20
C SER A 69 4.53 5.68 -19.30
N LYS A 70 5.54 5.03 -19.90
CA LYS A 70 6.83 4.67 -19.26
C LYS A 70 7.48 5.87 -18.55
N ALA A 71 7.20 7.09 -19.02
CA ALA A 71 7.60 8.35 -18.41
C ALA A 71 7.07 8.55 -16.98
N ARG A 72 5.93 7.93 -16.59
CA ARG A 72 5.35 8.08 -15.26
C ARG A 72 6.09 7.29 -14.18
N ALA A 73 6.49 6.07 -14.46
CA ALA A 73 7.28 5.28 -13.51
C ALA A 73 8.59 6.02 -13.18
N ASN A 74 9.23 6.64 -14.16
CA ASN A 74 10.43 7.44 -13.99
C ASN A 74 10.14 8.84 -13.43
N GLY A 75 9.05 9.50 -13.87
CA GLY A 75 8.72 10.87 -13.49
C GLY A 75 8.26 11.01 -12.03
N SER A 76 7.43 10.08 -11.51
CA SER A 76 6.89 10.21 -10.16
C SER A 76 7.91 10.00 -9.04
N THR A 77 8.94 9.19 -9.29
CA THR A 77 9.98 8.87 -8.29
C THR A 77 10.98 10.01 -8.11
N PHE A 78 11.27 10.73 -9.20
CA PHE A 78 12.30 11.77 -9.24
C PHE A 78 11.73 13.16 -9.50
N ASN A 79 10.41 13.33 -9.46
CA ASN A 79 9.78 14.62 -9.56
C ASN A 79 10.02 15.45 -8.28
N LYS A 80 9.77 16.74 -8.38
CA LYS A 80 9.95 17.68 -7.28
C LYS A 80 8.83 17.65 -6.24
N LYS A 81 7.69 17.02 -6.55
CA LYS A 81 6.58 16.94 -5.59
C LYS A 81 6.96 16.10 -4.38
N GLN A 82 6.44 16.47 -3.21
CA GLN A 82 6.59 15.68 -1.99
C GLN A 82 5.93 14.31 -2.16
N ARG A 83 6.58 13.28 -1.63
CA ARG A 83 6.11 11.90 -1.73
C ARG A 83 5.32 11.52 -0.49
N VAL A 84 4.15 10.94 -0.72
CA VAL A 84 3.30 10.41 0.34
C VAL A 84 2.92 8.98 0.00
N SER A 85 3.24 8.05 0.89
CA SER A 85 2.76 6.68 0.80
C SER A 85 1.31 6.63 1.27
N PHE A 86 0.46 5.95 0.50
CA PHE A 86 -0.95 5.80 0.80
C PHE A 86 -1.38 4.34 0.62
N LYS A 87 -2.00 3.79 1.66
CA LYS A 87 -2.63 2.47 1.61
C LYS A 87 -4.08 2.60 2.04
N MET A 88 -4.97 1.87 1.38
CA MET A 88 -6.37 1.77 1.77
C MET A 88 -6.81 0.32 1.74
N SER A 89 -7.54 -0.08 2.77
CA SER A 89 -8.21 -1.37 2.88
C SER A 89 -9.62 -1.19 3.45
N TYR A 90 -10.43 -2.23 3.42
CA TYR A 90 -11.75 -2.21 4.01
C TYR A 90 -12.03 -3.53 4.74
N ALA A 91 -12.93 -3.47 5.69
CA ALA A 91 -13.52 -4.66 6.33
C ALA A 91 -15.04 -4.50 6.38
N ASN A 92 -15.74 -5.61 6.66
CA ASN A 92 -17.20 -5.65 6.53
C ASN A 92 -17.87 -6.34 7.73
N THR A 93 -17.24 -6.25 8.90
CA THR A 93 -17.83 -6.71 10.16
C THR A 93 -17.72 -5.63 11.22
N ILE A 94 -18.69 -5.58 12.13
CA ILE A 94 -18.69 -4.59 13.21
C ILE A 94 -17.57 -4.90 14.23
N GLU A 95 -17.25 -6.17 14.43
CA GLU A 95 -16.16 -6.63 15.30
C GLU A 95 -14.81 -6.15 14.79
N ALA A 96 -14.54 -6.28 13.47
CA ALA A 96 -13.33 -5.79 12.86
C ALA A 96 -13.23 -4.26 12.96
N HIS A 97 -14.36 -3.55 12.85
CA HIS A 97 -14.42 -2.10 13.01
C HIS A 97 -14.08 -1.69 14.46
N ARG A 98 -14.76 -2.28 15.45
CA ARG A 98 -14.49 -2.03 16.88
C ARG A 98 -13.04 -2.38 17.24
N ARG A 99 -12.55 -3.52 16.74
CA ARG A 99 -11.17 -3.95 16.96
C ARG A 99 -10.17 -2.94 16.38
N TYR A 100 -10.41 -2.43 15.18
CA TYR A 100 -9.55 -1.42 14.56
C TYR A 100 -9.47 -0.14 15.39
N ILE A 101 -10.62 0.39 15.84
CA ILE A 101 -10.65 1.57 16.71
C ILE A 101 -9.91 1.29 18.03
N LYS A 102 -10.13 0.12 18.63
CA LYS A 102 -9.51 -0.23 19.92
C LYS A 102 -8.01 -0.42 19.85
N LEU A 103 -7.49 -1.05 18.78
CA LEU A 103 -6.09 -1.46 18.69
C LEU A 103 -5.20 -0.42 17.99
N TYR A 104 -5.71 0.26 16.98
CA TYR A 104 -4.91 1.17 16.16
C TYR A 104 -5.07 2.64 16.52
N MET A 105 -6.13 3.00 17.24
CA MET A 105 -6.29 4.37 17.71
C MET A 105 -5.46 4.67 18.98
N PRO A 106 -5.31 3.77 19.99
CA PRO A 106 -4.32 3.96 21.04
C PRO A 106 -2.92 3.56 20.61
N GLN A 107 -1.88 4.20 21.13
CA GLN A 107 -0.49 3.78 21.02
C GLN A 107 -0.19 2.70 22.06
N ILE A 108 0.49 1.64 21.63
CA ILE A 108 1.03 0.65 22.57
C ILE A 108 2.50 1.01 22.79
N GLY A 109 2.87 1.33 24.03
CA GLY A 109 4.25 1.58 24.42
C GLY A 109 5.12 0.33 24.31
N LYS A 110 6.44 0.49 24.38
CA LYS A 110 7.40 -0.61 24.37
C LYS A 110 7.22 -1.61 25.53
N ASP A 111 6.56 -1.18 26.58
CA ASP A 111 6.17 -1.93 27.78
C ASP A 111 4.82 -2.65 27.63
N GLY A 112 4.16 -2.55 26.48
CA GLY A 112 2.84 -3.12 26.23
C GLY A 112 1.67 -2.33 26.84
N VAL A 113 1.95 -1.18 27.47
CA VAL A 113 0.92 -0.31 28.04
C VAL A 113 0.37 0.61 26.96
N ALA A 114 -0.96 0.74 26.88
CA ALA A 114 -1.59 1.68 25.94
C ALA A 114 -1.26 3.12 26.33
N ILE A 115 -0.60 3.84 25.44
CA ILE A 115 -0.37 5.28 25.58
C ILE A 115 -1.58 5.99 24.95
N PRO A 116 -2.25 6.89 25.69
CA PRO A 116 -3.33 7.69 25.11
C PRO A 116 -2.81 8.46 23.90
N ARG A 117 -3.46 8.31 22.77
CA ARG A 117 -3.19 9.09 21.56
C ARG A 117 -4.26 10.13 21.37
N GLU A 118 -3.86 11.26 20.80
CA GLU A 118 -4.82 12.23 20.30
C GLU A 118 -5.58 11.60 19.12
N ILE A 119 -6.91 11.45 19.31
CA ILE A 119 -7.84 11.10 18.24
C ILE A 119 -8.43 12.40 17.72
N PHE A 120 -8.46 12.56 16.41
CA PHE A 120 -8.99 13.76 15.75
C PHE A 120 -9.97 13.37 14.63
N GLY A 121 -10.77 14.32 14.18
CA GLY A 121 -11.83 14.09 13.20
C GLY A 121 -13.22 14.27 13.79
N THR A 122 -14.11 13.32 13.57
CA THR A 122 -15.45 13.28 14.19
C THR A 122 -15.30 13.02 15.69
N ASP A 123 -16.19 13.58 16.50
CA ASP A 123 -16.26 13.21 17.93
C ASP A 123 -16.36 11.70 18.08
N LEU A 124 -15.63 11.14 19.07
CA LEU A 124 -15.50 9.69 19.22
C LEU A 124 -16.86 9.02 19.55
N ASP A 125 -17.67 9.64 20.39
CA ASP A 125 -18.97 9.10 20.77
C ASP A 125 -19.95 9.18 19.60
N GLU A 126 -19.91 10.29 18.87
CA GLU A 126 -20.67 10.46 17.61
C GLU A 126 -20.26 9.41 16.57
N TYR A 127 -18.96 9.18 16.41
CA TYR A 127 -18.45 8.14 15.50
C TYR A 127 -18.92 6.75 15.90
N GLN A 128 -18.76 6.39 17.18
CA GLN A 128 -19.14 5.07 17.71
C GLN A 128 -20.63 4.81 17.57
N LYS A 129 -21.47 5.81 17.81
CA LYS A 129 -22.93 5.72 17.67
C LYS A 129 -23.35 5.43 16.22
N ASN A 130 -22.59 5.91 15.24
CA ASN A 130 -22.90 5.76 13.83
C ASN A 130 -22.08 4.66 13.13
N MET A 131 -21.33 3.83 13.88
CA MET A 131 -20.51 2.76 13.31
C MET A 131 -21.31 1.78 12.46
N THR A 132 -20.77 1.42 11.32
CA THR A 132 -21.33 0.40 10.42
C THR A 132 -20.38 -0.78 10.25
N PRO A 133 -20.86 -2.00 9.90
CA PRO A 133 -20.00 -3.15 9.62
C PRO A 133 -18.96 -2.85 8.54
N PHE A 134 -19.39 -2.25 7.43
CA PHE A 134 -18.46 -1.82 6.37
C PHE A 134 -17.75 -0.54 6.81
N HIS A 135 -16.43 -0.56 6.73
CA HIS A 135 -15.59 0.59 7.02
C HIS A 135 -14.31 0.57 6.19
N LEU A 136 -13.72 1.73 6.02
CA LEU A 136 -12.50 1.95 5.28
C LEU A 136 -11.39 2.30 6.27
N LYS A 137 -10.21 1.72 6.03
CA LYS A 137 -8.98 1.98 6.78
C LYS A 137 -7.97 2.57 5.83
N MET A 138 -7.37 3.70 6.19
CA MET A 138 -6.34 4.35 5.39
C MET A 138 -5.09 4.56 6.24
N ILE A 139 -3.93 4.46 5.59
CA ILE A 139 -2.64 4.81 6.17
C ILE A 139 -2.01 5.84 5.25
N ILE A 140 -1.62 6.97 5.82
CA ILE A 140 -0.96 8.09 5.14
C ILE A 140 0.41 8.28 5.77
N SER A 141 1.49 8.09 5.01
CA SER A 141 2.86 8.22 5.48
C SER A 141 3.68 9.06 4.50
N PRO A 142 3.92 10.35 4.78
CA PRO A 142 4.79 11.19 3.97
C PRO A 142 6.26 10.77 4.14
N GLU A 143 7.07 10.99 3.10
CA GLU A 143 8.52 10.73 3.16
C GLU A 143 9.22 11.76 4.05
N SER A 144 8.78 13.02 4.01
CA SER A 144 9.33 14.10 4.85
C SER A 144 8.63 14.17 6.20
N GLN A 145 9.41 14.13 7.26
CA GLN A 145 8.91 14.30 8.64
C GLN A 145 8.59 15.77 9.01
N LYS A 146 8.85 16.71 8.09
CA LYS A 146 8.52 18.13 8.27
C LYS A 146 7.02 18.43 8.09
N ILE A 147 6.26 17.46 7.59
CA ILE A 147 4.84 17.60 7.28
C ILE A 147 4.01 17.42 8.55
N ASP A 148 3.14 18.38 8.83
CA ASP A 148 2.11 18.22 9.84
C ASP A 148 1.09 17.18 9.40
N LEU A 149 1.13 16.02 10.06
CA LEU A 149 0.32 14.85 9.70
C LEU A 149 -1.18 15.06 9.96
N LYS A 150 -1.53 15.81 11.01
CA LYS A 150 -2.92 16.13 11.34
C LYS A 150 -3.50 17.04 10.27
N LEU A 151 -2.82 18.14 9.98
CA LEU A 151 -3.25 19.09 8.95
C LEU A 151 -3.31 18.45 7.55
N LEU A 152 -2.33 17.58 7.21
CA LEU A 152 -2.34 16.82 5.96
C LEU A 152 -3.61 15.96 5.85
N SER A 153 -3.94 15.24 6.92
CA SER A 153 -5.08 14.31 6.95
C SER A 153 -6.42 15.05 6.90
N GLU A 154 -6.58 16.09 7.69
CA GLU A 154 -7.79 16.92 7.70
C GLU A 154 -8.02 17.61 6.36
N THR A 155 -6.94 18.10 5.73
CA THR A 155 -7.00 18.71 4.40
C THR A 155 -7.37 17.69 3.35
N PHE A 156 -6.79 16.48 3.42
CA PHE A 156 -7.11 15.39 2.52
C PHE A 156 -8.57 14.95 2.63
N ILE A 157 -9.10 14.78 3.83
CA ILE A 157 -10.52 14.41 4.04
C ILE A 157 -11.43 15.49 3.48
N ARG A 158 -11.21 16.77 3.80
CA ARG A 158 -12.00 17.88 3.23
C ARG A 158 -11.97 17.90 1.71
N HIS A 159 -10.82 17.58 1.12
CA HIS A 159 -10.70 17.50 -0.33
C HIS A 159 -11.51 16.32 -0.90
N LEU A 160 -11.50 15.18 -0.24
CA LEU A 160 -12.33 14.04 -0.62
C LEU A 160 -13.82 14.36 -0.50
N GLU A 161 -14.24 14.98 0.60
CA GLU A 161 -15.64 15.39 0.82
C GLU A 161 -16.10 16.34 -0.30
N LYS A 162 -15.30 17.37 -0.58
CA LYS A 162 -15.60 18.31 -1.67
C LYS A 162 -15.67 17.63 -3.04
N SER A 163 -14.83 16.64 -3.29
CA SER A 163 -14.73 15.98 -4.59
C SER A 163 -15.80 14.93 -4.81
N THR A 164 -16.29 14.31 -3.74
CA THR A 164 -17.23 13.19 -3.81
C THR A 164 -18.66 13.56 -3.39
N GLY A 165 -18.83 14.68 -2.70
CA GLY A 165 -20.10 15.09 -2.10
C GLY A 165 -20.50 14.28 -0.88
N TYR A 166 -19.60 13.46 -0.33
CA TYR A 166 -19.79 12.79 0.96
C TYR A 166 -19.49 13.75 2.12
N GLU A 167 -20.11 13.49 3.27
CA GLU A 167 -19.79 14.06 4.56
C GLU A 167 -19.41 12.91 5.49
N PHE A 168 -18.10 12.71 5.73
CA PHE A 168 -17.64 11.50 6.40
C PHE A 168 -17.82 11.55 7.91
N TYR A 169 -18.18 10.40 8.50
CA TYR A 169 -17.78 10.05 9.86
C TYR A 169 -16.40 9.44 9.78
N TRP A 170 -15.39 10.09 10.35
CA TRP A 170 -14.01 9.61 10.29
C TRP A 170 -13.23 9.94 11.56
N LEU A 171 -12.26 9.11 11.86
CA LEU A 171 -11.31 9.31 12.95
C LEU A 171 -9.90 9.19 12.41
N GLY A 172 -8.97 9.95 12.98
CA GLY A 172 -7.55 9.88 12.71
C GLY A 172 -6.72 9.79 13.98
N THR A 173 -5.57 9.12 13.88
CA THR A 173 -4.53 9.11 14.93
C THR A 173 -3.16 9.04 14.31
N ILE A 174 -2.17 9.70 14.94
CA ILE A 174 -0.80 9.78 14.46
C ILE A 174 0.05 8.76 15.21
N HIS A 175 0.85 8.01 14.44
CA HIS A 175 1.83 7.05 14.92
C HIS A 175 3.24 7.59 14.68
N THR A 176 4.01 7.80 15.77
CA THR A 176 5.37 8.32 15.75
C THR A 176 6.40 7.33 16.30
N ASP A 177 5.95 6.15 16.69
CA ASP A 177 6.75 5.08 17.31
C ASP A 177 7.52 4.22 16.30
N THR A 178 7.38 4.53 15.01
CA THR A 178 8.09 3.87 13.91
C THR A 178 9.04 4.84 13.21
N GLU A 179 10.02 4.31 12.48
CA GLU A 179 10.95 5.12 11.66
C GLU A 179 10.21 6.06 10.69
N HIS A 180 9.04 5.63 10.21
CA HIS A 180 8.20 6.41 9.32
C HIS A 180 6.92 6.82 10.04
N HIS A 181 6.85 8.08 10.46
CA HIS A 181 5.65 8.64 11.05
C HIS A 181 4.48 8.54 10.06
N HIS A 182 3.31 8.16 10.55
CA HIS A 182 2.14 7.96 9.71
C HIS A 182 0.83 8.18 10.46
N VAL A 183 -0.23 8.33 9.70
CA VAL A 183 -1.58 8.48 10.22
C VAL A 183 -2.40 7.25 9.87
N HIS A 184 -3.13 6.73 10.84
CA HIS A 184 -4.24 5.81 10.62
C HIS A 184 -5.54 6.60 10.56
N LEU A 185 -6.32 6.37 9.50
CA LEU A 185 -7.68 6.90 9.37
C LEU A 185 -8.69 5.76 9.32
N ALA A 186 -9.78 5.93 10.05
CA ALA A 186 -10.97 5.09 9.95
C ALA A 186 -12.11 5.94 9.36
N ILE A 187 -12.72 5.48 8.28
CA ILE A 187 -13.89 6.12 7.67
C ILE A 187 -15.05 5.14 7.72
N ASN A 188 -16.18 5.59 8.25
CA ASN A 188 -17.40 4.80 8.32
C ASN A 188 -17.94 4.47 6.93
N GLY A 189 -18.60 3.32 6.80
CA GLY A 189 -19.14 2.85 5.52
C GLY A 189 -20.41 3.58 5.04
N LYS A 190 -20.96 4.45 5.89
CA LYS A 190 -22.00 5.43 5.54
C LYS A 190 -21.54 6.82 5.95
N ASP A 191 -21.87 7.80 5.13
CA ASP A 191 -21.67 9.21 5.43
C ASP A 191 -22.78 9.76 6.37
N LYS A 192 -22.68 11.03 6.73
CA LYS A 192 -23.66 11.70 7.61
C LYS A 192 -25.07 11.75 7.00
N ASN A 193 -25.19 11.66 5.69
CA ASN A 193 -26.45 11.65 4.96
C ASN A 193 -26.98 10.23 4.69
N GLY A 194 -26.34 9.19 5.29
CA GLY A 194 -26.75 7.78 5.16
C GLY A 194 -26.33 7.13 3.83
N LYS A 195 -25.60 7.83 2.96
CA LYS A 195 -25.11 7.30 1.69
C LYS A 195 -23.98 6.30 1.94
N LYS A 196 -23.92 5.20 1.17
CA LYS A 196 -22.82 4.23 1.22
C LYS A 196 -21.54 4.83 0.64
N VAL A 197 -20.50 4.88 1.44
CA VAL A 197 -19.19 5.37 1.01
C VAL A 197 -18.51 4.33 0.13
N ARG A 198 -18.19 4.69 -1.10
CA ARG A 198 -17.49 3.87 -2.08
C ARG A 198 -16.54 4.74 -2.91
N PHE A 199 -15.36 4.21 -3.18
CA PHE A 199 -14.39 4.88 -4.04
C PHE A 199 -14.04 3.98 -5.24
N PRO A 200 -14.00 4.52 -6.46
CA PRO A 200 -13.51 3.80 -7.62
C PRO A 200 -12.05 3.35 -7.43
N LYS A 201 -11.72 2.18 -7.96
CA LYS A 201 -10.37 1.59 -7.84
C LYS A 201 -9.26 2.52 -8.33
N ASP A 202 -9.51 3.24 -9.41
CA ASP A 202 -8.54 4.16 -9.99
C ASP A 202 -8.33 5.41 -9.11
N MET A 203 -9.38 5.90 -8.48
CA MET A 203 -9.29 6.98 -7.49
C MET A 203 -8.39 6.57 -6.32
N ILE A 204 -8.57 5.36 -5.80
CA ILE A 204 -7.75 4.82 -4.70
C ILE A 204 -6.29 4.66 -5.13
N LYS A 205 -6.05 4.12 -6.32
CA LYS A 205 -4.69 3.80 -6.79
C LYS A 205 -3.87 5.02 -7.17
N ASN A 206 -4.51 6.03 -7.76
CA ASN A 206 -3.86 7.16 -8.41
C ASN A 206 -4.23 8.50 -7.79
N THR A 207 -5.51 8.90 -7.89
CA THR A 207 -5.97 10.25 -7.57
C THR A 207 -5.74 10.63 -6.11
N MET A 208 -6.03 9.74 -5.16
CA MET A 208 -5.82 10.00 -3.73
C MET A 208 -4.34 10.21 -3.39
N ARG A 209 -3.43 9.45 -4.02
CA ARG A 209 -1.98 9.64 -3.84
C ARG A 209 -1.51 10.97 -4.40
N GLU A 210 -2.05 11.36 -5.53
CA GLU A 210 -1.74 12.64 -6.15
C GLU A 210 -2.24 13.81 -5.31
N PHE A 211 -3.44 13.73 -4.75
CA PHE A 211 -3.96 14.72 -3.81
C PHE A 211 -3.05 14.90 -2.61
N LEU A 212 -2.68 13.80 -1.96
CA LEU A 212 -1.78 13.83 -0.81
C LEU A 212 -0.41 14.43 -1.17
N SER A 213 0.14 14.08 -2.32
CA SER A 213 1.41 14.63 -2.81
C SER A 213 1.32 16.15 -3.07
N ASN A 214 0.22 16.61 -3.67
CA ASN A 214 -0.02 18.02 -3.93
C ASN A 214 -0.21 18.80 -2.62
N ILE A 215 -1.01 18.27 -1.67
CA ILE A 215 -1.21 18.90 -0.36
C ILE A 215 0.13 19.00 0.37
N ALA A 216 0.89 17.92 0.43
CA ALA A 216 2.20 17.90 1.07
C ALA A 216 3.18 18.90 0.44
N THR A 217 3.18 19.00 -0.90
CA THR A 217 4.02 19.97 -1.63
C THR A 217 3.59 21.41 -1.34
N ASN A 218 2.30 21.67 -1.22
CA ASN A 218 1.81 23.01 -0.87
C ASN A 218 2.15 23.39 0.58
N MET A 219 2.26 22.40 1.48
CA MET A 219 2.58 22.63 2.89
C MET A 219 4.05 23.01 3.12
N ILE A 220 4.98 22.30 2.48
CA ILE A 220 6.43 22.43 2.78
C ILE A 220 7.30 22.76 1.57
N GLY A 221 6.71 22.98 0.40
CA GLY A 221 7.41 23.26 -0.85
C GLY A 221 7.83 22.01 -1.62
N GLU A 222 8.46 22.24 -2.75
CA GLU A 222 9.02 21.18 -3.59
C GLU A 222 10.22 20.50 -2.92
N ARG A 223 10.49 19.26 -3.28
CA ARG A 223 11.69 18.52 -2.84
C ARG A 223 12.95 19.17 -3.40
N THR A 224 13.99 19.28 -2.55
CA THR A 224 15.29 19.73 -2.97
C THR A 224 16.01 18.68 -3.85
N LYS A 225 17.10 19.09 -4.49
CA LYS A 225 17.95 18.14 -5.25
C LYS A 225 18.53 17.07 -4.34
N GLU A 226 18.92 17.46 -3.12
CA GLU A 226 19.49 16.58 -2.11
C GLU A 226 18.46 15.54 -1.65
N GLU A 227 17.22 15.94 -1.36
CA GLU A 227 16.12 15.05 -0.99
C GLU A 227 15.78 14.05 -2.11
N ILE A 228 15.84 14.50 -3.37
CA ILE A 228 15.65 13.62 -4.54
C ILE A 228 16.79 12.61 -4.65
N GLU A 229 18.02 13.05 -4.46
CA GLU A 229 19.18 12.15 -4.54
C GLU A 229 19.19 11.13 -3.40
N GLU A 230 18.84 11.55 -2.18
CA GLU A 230 18.66 10.64 -1.04
C GLU A 230 17.59 9.56 -1.34
N SER A 231 16.45 9.97 -1.92
CA SER A 231 15.42 9.02 -2.35
C SER A 231 15.91 8.03 -3.40
N LYS A 232 16.77 8.47 -4.33
CA LYS A 232 17.40 7.57 -5.31
C LYS A 232 18.30 6.56 -4.60
N GLN A 233 19.10 7.02 -3.63
CA GLN A 233 19.96 6.13 -2.86
C GLN A 233 19.15 5.06 -2.11
N LYS A 234 18.06 5.47 -1.43
CA LYS A 234 17.14 4.52 -0.76
C LYS A 234 16.55 3.50 -1.73
N LEU A 235 16.22 3.90 -2.96
CA LEU A 235 15.71 2.97 -3.98
C LEU A 235 16.74 1.94 -4.45
N THR A 236 18.03 2.26 -4.44
CA THR A 236 19.06 1.27 -4.81
C THR A 236 19.12 0.09 -3.85
N GLN A 237 18.67 0.26 -2.60
CA GLN A 237 18.67 -0.76 -1.56
C GLN A 237 17.25 -1.29 -1.24
N ALA A 238 16.24 -0.91 -2.00
CA ALA A 238 14.88 -1.31 -1.75
C ALA A 238 14.68 -2.82 -2.00
N LYS A 239 14.09 -3.53 -1.03
CA LYS A 239 13.76 -4.98 -1.13
C LYS A 239 12.49 -5.23 -1.97
N ARG A 240 12.24 -4.41 -2.98
CA ARG A 240 11.07 -4.51 -3.88
C ARG A 240 11.44 -4.07 -5.27
N TRP A 241 10.57 -4.37 -6.24
CA TRP A 241 10.74 -3.89 -7.60
C TRP A 241 10.78 -2.36 -7.68
N THR A 242 11.75 -1.83 -8.41
CA THR A 242 12.01 -0.40 -8.58
C THR A 242 12.21 -0.04 -10.04
N VAL A 243 12.29 1.26 -10.33
CA VAL A 243 12.60 1.76 -11.69
C VAL A 243 14.00 1.34 -12.16
N PHE A 244 14.92 1.05 -11.25
CA PHE A 244 16.24 0.56 -11.62
C PHE A 244 16.17 -0.89 -12.11
N ASP A 245 15.31 -1.71 -11.52
CA ASP A 245 15.10 -3.10 -11.93
C ASP A 245 14.47 -3.18 -13.32
N GLU A 246 13.55 -2.23 -13.63
CA GLU A 246 12.98 -2.11 -14.97
C GLU A 246 14.07 -1.80 -16.01
N GLN A 247 15.01 -0.90 -15.68
CA GLN A 247 16.14 -0.60 -16.56
C GLN A 247 17.11 -1.78 -16.70
N LEU A 248 17.40 -2.47 -15.58
CA LEU A 248 18.29 -3.63 -15.59
C LEU A 248 17.72 -4.81 -16.39
N LYS A 249 16.40 -5.00 -16.35
CA LYS A 249 15.70 -6.06 -17.10
C LYS A 249 15.84 -5.91 -18.62
N GLU A 250 15.94 -4.68 -19.12
CA GLU A 250 16.09 -4.39 -20.56
C GLU A 250 17.54 -4.53 -21.03
N MET A 251 18.49 -4.87 -20.11
CA MET A 251 19.90 -5.00 -20.45
C MET A 251 20.24 -6.42 -20.92
N PRO A 252 21.40 -6.61 -21.60
CA PRO A 252 21.90 -7.92 -21.97
C PRO A 252 22.07 -8.84 -20.74
N GLU A 253 22.04 -10.16 -20.95
CA GLU A 253 22.23 -11.16 -19.91
C GLU A 253 23.49 -10.94 -19.06
N LYS A 254 24.61 -10.53 -19.71
CA LYS A 254 25.82 -10.09 -19.03
C LYS A 254 25.94 -8.58 -19.05
N ILE A 255 25.77 -7.96 -17.91
CA ILE A 255 25.76 -6.51 -17.72
C ILE A 255 27.15 -6.04 -17.32
N PHE A 256 27.78 -5.20 -18.16
CA PHE A 256 29.11 -4.64 -17.91
C PHE A 256 29.02 -3.34 -17.12
N ILE A 257 29.64 -3.27 -15.94
CA ILE A 257 29.51 -2.15 -15.00
C ILE A 257 30.02 -0.81 -15.54
N ASN A 258 31.04 -0.81 -16.42
CA ASN A 258 31.63 0.44 -16.93
C ASN A 258 30.63 1.29 -17.75
N ASN A 259 29.56 0.68 -18.24
CA ASN A 259 28.52 1.36 -19.05
C ASN A 259 27.36 1.88 -18.20
N LEU A 260 27.44 1.76 -16.86
CA LEU A 260 26.36 2.07 -15.97
C LEU A 260 26.62 3.32 -15.14
N ASN A 261 25.54 4.03 -14.79
CA ASN A 261 25.59 5.07 -13.79
C ASN A 261 25.71 4.47 -12.36
N SER A 262 26.13 5.31 -11.40
CA SER A 262 26.40 4.89 -10.03
C SER A 262 25.18 4.24 -9.32
N SER A 263 23.96 4.68 -9.64
CA SER A 263 22.74 4.13 -9.03
C SER A 263 22.46 2.71 -9.50
N LEU A 264 22.64 2.41 -10.78
CA LEU A 264 22.50 1.06 -11.33
C LEU A 264 23.57 0.11 -10.79
N ILE A 265 24.80 0.60 -10.66
CA ILE A 265 25.90 -0.19 -10.04
C ILE A 265 25.55 -0.54 -8.60
N LYS A 266 25.11 0.44 -7.79
CA LYS A 266 24.68 0.21 -6.41
C LYS A 266 23.48 -0.77 -6.34
N ARG A 267 22.55 -0.67 -7.29
CA ARG A 267 21.43 -1.60 -7.38
C ARG A 267 21.89 -3.02 -7.65
N LEU A 268 22.78 -3.23 -8.61
CA LEU A 268 23.37 -4.55 -8.91
C LEU A 268 24.13 -5.13 -7.71
N GLN A 269 24.92 -4.31 -7.00
CA GLN A 269 25.60 -4.71 -5.78
C GLN A 269 24.61 -5.17 -4.71
N PHE A 270 23.53 -4.42 -4.52
CA PHE A 270 22.46 -4.80 -3.60
C PHE A 270 21.77 -6.11 -4.03
N LEU A 271 21.40 -6.25 -5.31
CA LEU A 271 20.79 -7.48 -5.84
C LEU A 271 21.72 -8.69 -5.64
N SER A 272 23.03 -8.50 -5.81
CA SER A 272 24.02 -9.56 -5.53
C SER A 272 24.06 -9.93 -4.04
N SER A 273 23.97 -8.94 -3.14
CA SER A 273 23.97 -9.21 -1.69
C SER A 273 22.74 -10.01 -1.22
N ILE A 274 21.64 -9.93 -1.94
CA ILE A 274 20.41 -10.70 -1.69
C ILE A 274 20.23 -11.90 -2.65
N LYS A 275 21.31 -12.34 -3.29
CA LYS A 275 21.38 -13.52 -4.19
C LYS A 275 20.45 -13.44 -5.41
N LEU A 276 20.07 -12.24 -5.85
CA LEU A 276 19.28 -12.01 -7.07
C LEU A 276 20.11 -11.58 -8.28
N ALA A 277 21.41 -11.39 -8.10
CA ALA A 277 22.39 -11.22 -9.17
C ALA A 277 23.68 -11.96 -8.82
N GLU A 278 24.39 -12.41 -9.83
CA GLU A 278 25.72 -13.01 -9.73
C GLU A 278 26.76 -12.04 -10.31
N LYS A 279 27.88 -11.87 -9.59
CA LYS A 279 29.00 -11.03 -10.03
C LYS A 279 30.13 -11.90 -10.53
N ASP A 280 30.59 -11.64 -11.74
CA ASP A 280 31.76 -12.24 -12.36
C ASP A 280 32.71 -11.12 -12.85
N GLY A 281 33.75 -10.81 -12.07
CA GLY A 281 34.68 -9.73 -12.33
C GLY A 281 33.97 -8.38 -12.46
N ARG A 282 33.92 -7.82 -13.69
CA ARG A 282 33.22 -6.56 -14.03
C ARG A 282 31.83 -6.77 -14.62
N PHE A 283 31.35 -8.01 -14.65
CA PHE A 283 30.04 -8.35 -15.18
C PHE A 283 29.08 -8.75 -14.05
N TYR A 284 27.79 -8.53 -14.30
CA TYR A 284 26.71 -9.04 -13.49
C TYR A 284 25.71 -9.78 -14.37
N SER A 285 25.13 -10.85 -13.86
CA SER A 285 24.00 -11.57 -14.45
C SER A 285 22.87 -11.61 -13.45
N LEU A 286 21.66 -11.25 -13.88
CA LEU A 286 20.47 -11.30 -13.03
C LEU A 286 19.95 -12.75 -12.97
N LYS A 287 19.42 -13.15 -11.80
CA LYS A 287 18.72 -14.43 -11.68
C LYS A 287 17.44 -14.41 -12.50
N PRO A 288 17.03 -15.54 -13.10
CA PRO A 288 15.81 -15.61 -13.93
C PRO A 288 14.54 -15.19 -13.16
N ASP A 289 14.50 -15.45 -11.85
CA ASP A 289 13.35 -15.18 -10.96
C ASP A 289 13.44 -13.85 -10.22
N PHE A 290 14.46 -12.99 -10.50
CA PHE A 290 14.69 -11.74 -9.74
C PHE A 290 13.48 -10.79 -9.77
N GLU A 291 12.76 -10.74 -10.89
CA GLU A 291 11.56 -9.91 -11.04
C GLU A 291 10.42 -10.42 -10.16
N GLU A 292 10.16 -11.73 -10.22
CA GLU A 292 9.12 -12.38 -9.42
C GLU A 292 9.39 -12.18 -7.93
N VAL A 293 10.61 -12.44 -7.48
CA VAL A 293 11.03 -12.30 -6.09
C VAL A 293 10.88 -10.86 -5.58
N LEU A 294 11.32 -9.85 -6.35
CA LEU A 294 11.21 -8.44 -5.95
C LEU A 294 9.76 -7.95 -5.95
N LYS A 295 8.93 -8.39 -6.88
CA LYS A 295 7.50 -8.06 -6.92
C LYS A 295 6.75 -8.75 -5.78
N ALA A 296 7.06 -10.01 -5.49
CA ALA A 296 6.49 -10.75 -4.37
C ALA A 296 6.90 -10.12 -3.03
N THR A 297 8.17 -9.75 -2.86
CA THR A 297 8.67 -9.08 -1.66
C THR A 297 8.00 -7.71 -1.46
N GLY A 298 7.77 -6.96 -2.53
CA GLY A 298 7.06 -5.68 -2.46
C GLY A 298 5.60 -5.82 -2.07
N ARG A 299 5.00 -7.01 -2.22
CA ARG A 299 3.62 -7.33 -1.85
C ARG A 299 3.53 -8.01 -0.49
N TYR A 300 4.50 -8.87 -0.16
CA TYR A 300 4.53 -9.71 1.04
C TYR A 300 5.86 -9.51 1.77
N ASN A 301 5.83 -8.84 2.89
CA ASN A 301 7.02 -8.38 3.61
C ASN A 301 8.03 -9.49 3.96
N LEU A 302 7.56 -10.70 4.24
CA LEU A 302 8.39 -11.83 4.64
C LEU A 302 8.84 -12.73 3.48
N TYR A 303 8.43 -12.44 2.24
CA TYR A 303 8.75 -13.30 1.10
C TYR A 303 10.26 -13.44 0.87
N LEU A 304 11.00 -12.33 0.86
CA LEU A 304 12.46 -12.35 0.64
C LEU A 304 13.20 -13.10 1.76
N GLU A 305 12.76 -12.93 3.01
CA GLU A 305 13.35 -13.63 4.14
C GLU A 305 13.18 -15.15 4.00
N GLU A 306 12.01 -15.60 3.57
CA GLU A 306 11.75 -17.00 3.33
C GLU A 306 12.46 -17.53 2.06
N TYR A 307 12.61 -16.68 1.04
CA TYR A 307 13.38 -17.01 -0.17
C TYR A 307 14.86 -17.28 0.19
N LEU A 308 15.46 -16.44 1.03
CA LEU A 308 16.87 -16.56 1.42
C LEU A 308 17.20 -17.70 2.40
N LYS A 309 16.18 -18.32 3.06
CA LYS A 309 16.38 -19.35 4.08
C LYS A 309 16.69 -20.74 3.53
N SER A 310 16.55 -20.98 2.24
CA SER A 310 16.76 -22.31 1.64
C SER A 310 17.18 -22.16 0.18
N ASP A 311 17.99 -23.10 -0.28
CA ASP A 311 18.40 -23.17 -1.69
C ASP A 311 17.29 -23.75 -2.60
N LEU A 312 16.25 -24.37 -2.01
CA LEU A 312 15.08 -24.78 -2.78
C LEU A 312 14.33 -23.53 -3.28
N PRO A 313 14.00 -23.47 -4.57
CA PRO A 313 13.22 -22.36 -5.14
C PRO A 313 11.96 -22.08 -4.34
N LEU A 314 11.65 -20.80 -4.10
CA LEU A 314 10.42 -20.36 -3.48
C LEU A 314 9.55 -19.69 -4.55
N ARG A 315 8.39 -20.26 -4.86
CA ARG A 315 7.43 -19.71 -5.80
C ARG A 315 6.21 -19.17 -5.11
N LEU A 316 5.68 -18.08 -5.64
CA LEU A 316 4.40 -17.52 -5.18
C LEU A 316 3.24 -18.35 -5.77
N PHE A 317 2.28 -18.70 -4.92
CA PHE A 317 1.04 -19.33 -5.39
C PHE A 317 0.13 -18.27 -6.04
N GLU A 318 -0.11 -18.44 -7.33
CA GLU A 318 -0.93 -17.51 -8.13
C GLU A 318 -2.38 -17.96 -8.31
N GLY A 319 -2.73 -19.12 -7.78
CA GLY A 319 -4.07 -19.70 -7.86
C GLY A 319 -4.09 -21.13 -8.41
N GLY A 320 -5.28 -21.69 -8.52
CA GLY A 320 -5.50 -23.08 -8.89
C GLY A 320 -5.69 -23.99 -7.68
N SER A 321 -5.30 -25.24 -7.79
CA SER A 321 -5.38 -26.23 -6.71
C SER A 321 -4.00 -26.71 -6.32
N ILE A 322 -3.73 -26.79 -5.03
CA ILE A 322 -2.49 -27.31 -4.50
C ILE A 322 -2.74 -28.19 -3.28
N THR A 323 -2.05 -29.34 -3.24
CA THR A 323 -2.03 -30.21 -2.08
C THR A 323 -0.58 -30.43 -1.63
N GLY A 324 -0.32 -30.37 -0.35
CA GLY A 324 1.02 -30.60 0.17
C GLY A 324 1.14 -30.47 1.67
N LEU A 325 2.32 -30.82 2.17
CA LEU A 325 2.68 -30.71 3.58
C LEU A 325 3.02 -29.26 3.93
N VAL A 326 2.40 -28.74 4.98
CA VAL A 326 2.74 -27.43 5.52
C VAL A 326 4.06 -27.50 6.24
N ASP A 327 5.09 -26.94 5.64
CA ASP A 327 6.42 -26.82 6.23
C ASP A 327 6.46 -25.72 7.30
N LYS A 328 5.81 -24.59 7.00
CA LYS A 328 5.85 -23.42 7.86
C LYS A 328 4.58 -22.58 7.74
N VAL A 329 4.17 -21.98 8.86
CA VAL A 329 3.24 -20.85 8.92
C VAL A 329 4.06 -19.60 9.20
N VAL A 330 3.81 -18.56 8.42
CA VAL A 330 4.51 -17.26 8.49
C VAL A 330 3.48 -16.22 8.87
N SER A 331 3.75 -15.48 9.94
CA SER A 331 2.95 -14.33 10.35
C SER A 331 3.87 -13.16 10.62
N PHE A 332 3.56 -12.01 10.04
CA PHE A 332 4.34 -10.78 10.22
C PHE A 332 3.95 -10.07 11.51
N ASP A 333 2.65 -9.98 11.76
CA ASP A 333 2.09 -9.29 12.91
C ASP A 333 0.76 -9.96 13.29
N LYS A 334 0.54 -10.18 14.58
CA LYS A 334 -0.73 -10.75 15.08
C LYS A 334 -1.93 -9.86 14.75
N ASP A 335 -1.70 -8.56 14.60
CA ASP A 335 -2.73 -7.57 14.34
C ASP A 335 -2.87 -7.23 12.84
N GLU A 336 -1.82 -7.48 12.03
CA GLU A 336 -1.82 -7.32 10.57
C GLU A 336 -1.92 -8.65 9.83
N SER A 337 -2.94 -9.40 10.12
CA SER A 337 -3.19 -10.77 9.60
C SER A 337 -3.37 -10.89 8.08
N TRP A 338 -3.32 -9.81 7.32
CA TRP A 338 -3.29 -9.88 5.84
C TRP A 338 -1.91 -10.25 5.28
N ASN A 339 -0.86 -10.27 6.11
CA ASN A 339 0.49 -10.69 5.76
C ASN A 339 0.81 -12.13 6.19
N ASP A 340 -0.19 -12.89 6.63
CA ASP A 340 0.00 -14.29 6.94
C ASP A 340 0.26 -15.10 5.67
N ALA A 341 1.05 -16.16 5.80
CA ALA A 341 1.28 -17.10 4.71
C ALA A 341 1.51 -18.52 5.23
N ILE A 342 1.26 -19.47 4.35
CA ILE A 342 1.62 -20.88 4.52
C ILE A 342 2.70 -21.20 3.49
N ILE A 343 3.73 -21.90 3.92
CA ILE A 343 4.72 -22.46 3.01
C ILE A 343 4.47 -23.98 2.90
N ILE A 344 4.18 -24.42 1.69
CA ILE A 344 4.08 -25.82 1.34
C ILE A 344 5.42 -26.26 0.74
N ARG A 345 5.99 -27.35 1.26
CA ARG A 345 7.20 -27.99 0.73
C ARG A 345 6.81 -29.11 -0.22
N LYS A 346 7.40 -29.11 -1.40
CA LYS A 346 7.45 -30.20 -2.37
C LYS A 346 8.89 -30.72 -2.51
N GLU A 347 9.13 -31.72 -3.30
CA GLU A 347 10.45 -32.33 -3.50
C GLU A 347 11.50 -31.30 -3.95
N ASN A 348 11.18 -30.51 -4.96
CA ASN A 348 12.14 -29.61 -5.64
C ASN A 348 11.81 -28.13 -5.49
N GLU A 349 10.75 -27.75 -4.76
CA GLU A 349 10.33 -26.37 -4.60
C GLU A 349 9.58 -26.15 -3.29
N ARG A 350 9.51 -24.88 -2.89
CA ARG A 350 8.65 -24.39 -1.82
C ARG A 350 7.62 -23.44 -2.42
N ILE A 351 6.39 -23.50 -1.95
CA ILE A 351 5.29 -22.65 -2.44
C ILE A 351 4.85 -21.73 -1.31
N TYR A 352 5.00 -20.42 -1.52
CA TYR A 352 4.52 -19.36 -0.62
C TYR A 352 3.07 -19.02 -0.95
N ILE A 353 2.17 -19.26 -0.01
CA ILE A 353 0.73 -19.08 -0.18
C ILE A 353 0.27 -17.98 0.78
N PRO A 354 0.04 -16.75 0.30
CA PRO A 354 -0.50 -15.69 1.12
C PRO A 354 -1.92 -16.00 1.56
N VAL A 355 -2.18 -15.89 2.85
CA VAL A 355 -3.51 -16.15 3.43
C VAL A 355 -3.98 -14.93 4.21
N PHE A 356 -5.18 -14.48 3.92
CA PHE A 356 -5.80 -13.38 4.63
C PHE A 356 -6.44 -13.88 5.93
N GLN A 357 -5.99 -13.35 7.06
CA GLN A 357 -6.49 -13.67 8.40
C GLN A 357 -6.45 -15.19 8.69
N LEU A 358 -5.25 -15.75 8.78
CA LEU A 358 -5.07 -17.15 9.10
C LEU A 358 -5.43 -17.42 10.58
N HIS A 359 -6.53 -18.11 10.82
CA HIS A 359 -7.03 -18.43 12.18
C HIS A 359 -6.81 -19.90 12.57
N LYS A 360 -6.17 -20.70 11.72
CA LYS A 360 -5.96 -22.11 11.99
C LYS A 360 -4.63 -22.33 12.72
N GLU A 361 -4.71 -22.62 14.00
CA GLU A 361 -3.56 -23.10 14.78
C GLU A 361 -3.16 -24.53 14.37
N GLY A 362 -1.88 -24.85 14.55
CA GLY A 362 -1.38 -26.21 14.36
C GLY A 362 -1.40 -26.74 12.93
N LEU A 363 -1.30 -25.89 11.90
CA LEU A 363 -1.21 -26.31 10.50
C LEU A 363 0.15 -26.91 10.14
N LYS A 364 1.23 -26.51 10.81
CA LYS A 364 2.59 -27.03 10.54
C LYS A 364 2.61 -28.55 10.70
N GLY A 365 3.18 -29.26 9.72
CA GLY A 365 3.23 -30.72 9.69
C GLY A 365 1.95 -31.41 9.24
N LYS A 366 0.89 -30.67 8.88
CA LYS A 366 -0.33 -31.24 8.30
C LYS A 366 -0.33 -31.14 6.81
N THR A 367 -0.95 -32.13 6.16
CA THR A 367 -1.23 -32.04 4.72
C THR A 367 -2.49 -31.22 4.52
N VAL A 368 -2.41 -30.22 3.67
CA VAL A 368 -3.53 -29.35 3.31
C VAL A 368 -3.83 -29.41 1.83
N HIS A 369 -5.09 -29.24 1.48
CA HIS A 369 -5.56 -28.98 0.13
C HIS A 369 -6.09 -27.55 0.09
N ILE A 370 -5.60 -26.77 -0.87
CA ILE A 370 -6.01 -25.38 -1.07
C ILE A 370 -6.52 -25.25 -2.49
N GLU A 371 -7.73 -24.76 -2.62
CA GLU A 371 -8.37 -24.51 -3.90
C GLU A 371 -8.75 -23.03 -4.01
N HIS A 372 -8.21 -22.37 -5.01
CA HIS A 372 -8.43 -20.95 -5.24
C HIS A 372 -8.56 -20.69 -6.73
N ALA A 373 -9.65 -20.04 -7.15
CA ALA A 373 -9.88 -19.77 -8.57
C ALA A 373 -8.70 -19.03 -9.19
N ALA A 374 -8.10 -19.61 -10.20
CA ALA A 374 -7.04 -18.97 -10.96
C ALA A 374 -7.62 -17.81 -11.79
N GLY A 375 -6.97 -16.65 -11.71
CA GLY A 375 -7.03 -15.62 -12.75
C GLY A 375 -8.26 -14.72 -12.84
N GLY A 376 -9.17 -14.67 -11.88
CA GLY A 376 -10.40 -13.92 -12.13
C GLY A 376 -10.83 -12.86 -11.11
N THR A 377 -10.59 -13.08 -9.86
CA THR A 377 -10.97 -12.14 -8.80
C THR A 377 -9.79 -11.94 -7.86
N ASN A 378 -9.47 -10.68 -7.53
CA ASN A 378 -8.47 -10.31 -6.50
C ASN A 378 -8.90 -10.78 -5.09
N ARG A 379 -9.54 -11.93 -4.98
CA ARG A 379 -9.93 -12.51 -3.70
C ARG A 379 -8.69 -13.13 -3.06
N ASN A 380 -8.37 -12.68 -1.88
CA ASN A 380 -7.31 -13.30 -1.09
C ASN A 380 -7.73 -14.71 -0.64
N ILE A 381 -6.79 -15.64 -0.59
CA ILE A 381 -7.00 -16.95 0.01
C ILE A 381 -7.36 -16.74 1.49
N SER A 382 -8.37 -17.44 1.95
CA SER A 382 -8.88 -17.36 3.31
C SER A 382 -8.90 -18.75 3.96
N ASN A 383 -9.18 -18.81 5.27
CA ASN A 383 -9.31 -20.07 5.98
C ASN A 383 -10.33 -21.07 5.36
N LYS A 384 -11.33 -20.55 4.64
CA LYS A 384 -12.35 -21.39 3.97
C LYS A 384 -11.79 -22.18 2.80
N ASP A 385 -10.76 -21.65 2.16
CA ASP A 385 -10.11 -22.22 0.99
C ASP A 385 -9.10 -23.32 1.39
N ILE A 386 -8.82 -23.50 2.71
CA ILE A 386 -7.83 -24.43 3.24
C ILE A 386 -8.53 -25.63 3.88
N LYS A 387 -8.38 -26.81 3.29
CA LYS A 387 -8.90 -28.09 3.82
C LYS A 387 -7.74 -28.93 4.36
N ILE A 388 -7.82 -29.36 5.61
CA ILE A 388 -6.84 -30.30 6.19
C ILE A 388 -7.20 -31.69 5.72
N ILE A 389 -6.21 -32.42 5.19
CA ILE A 389 -6.37 -33.83 4.79
C ILE A 389 -5.83 -34.69 5.93
N ASP A 390 -6.70 -35.40 6.61
CA ASP A 390 -6.31 -36.41 7.59
C ASP A 390 -5.83 -37.68 6.87
N ASN A 391 -4.54 -37.99 6.99
CA ASN A 391 -3.94 -39.20 6.43
C ASN A 391 -4.37 -40.49 7.18
N ARG A 392 -5.30 -40.42 8.13
CA ARG A 392 -5.74 -41.58 8.93
C ARG A 392 -6.64 -42.58 8.20
N SER A 393 -7.06 -42.30 6.96
CA SER A 393 -8.01 -43.17 6.21
C SER A 393 -7.37 -44.11 5.19
N LYS A 394 -6.03 -44.28 5.15
CA LYS A 394 -5.35 -45.19 4.24
C LYS A 394 -4.72 -46.45 4.85
N SER A 395 -4.96 -46.73 6.12
CA SER A 395 -4.36 -47.92 6.78
C SER A 395 -5.39 -48.95 7.26
N ILE A 396 -6.49 -49.16 6.54
CA ILE A 396 -7.39 -50.32 6.78
C ILE A 396 -7.86 -50.82 5.43
N SER A 397 -7.06 -51.64 4.76
CA SER A 397 -7.49 -52.69 3.83
C SER A 397 -6.27 -53.47 3.25
N ILE A 398 -5.49 -54.07 4.14
CA ILE A 398 -4.69 -55.24 3.80
C ILE A 398 -4.79 -56.15 5.02
N GLU A 399 -5.84 -56.95 5.04
CA GLU A 399 -5.92 -58.24 5.72
C GLU A 399 -7.27 -58.89 5.35
N ARG A 400 -7.28 -59.71 4.35
CA ARG A 400 -7.78 -61.10 4.29
C ARG A 400 -7.85 -61.56 2.84
#